data_e9f8718298e3fe34b71d0395dd5d199b
#
_entry.id   e9f8718298e3fe34b71d0395dd5d199b
#
_cell.length_a   1.000
_cell.length_b   1.000
_cell.length_c   1.000
_cell.angle_alpha   90.00
_cell.angle_beta   90.00
_cell.angle_gamma   90.00
#
_symmetry.space_group_name_H-M   'P 1'
#
loop_
_entity.id
_entity.type
_entity.pdbx_description
1 polymer ?
#
loop_
_entity_poly.entity_id
_entity_poly.type
_entity_poly.pdbx_seq_one_letter_code
_entity_poly.pdbx_strand_id
1 'polypeptide(L)'
;MLTGVGVGPGDPELLTVKAVRVLREADVVFVPVMAEHPGTPAGPDGTGTGPGVADGGGRAEATVRSYVDGRRVRRLPFALDDRGGVTARRRAAWDAAARAVTDAFDAGAGRVAFATIGDPNVYSTFGYLTHGVRALRPAVRVDTVPGITAMQDLAARSGTVLCEGREPLTLLPATAGPELFAAALAGPGTVVAYKGWRRHPELVAELRRQGRLGDAVLGRGLGLPGERIGPADPDDGDPPYLSTLLVPARRDTRGGKL
;
A
#
# COMPACT_ATOMS: atom_id res chain seq x y z
N MET A 1 -11.75 4.39 -20.77
CA MET A 1 -10.48 4.75 -20.13
C MET A 1 -10.40 4.10 -18.76
N LEU A 2 -9.27 3.43 -18.43
CA LEU A 2 -9.00 2.88 -17.11
C LEU A 2 -8.05 3.83 -16.35
N THR A 3 -8.40 4.21 -15.13
CA THR A 3 -7.56 5.10 -14.31
C THR A 3 -7.21 4.43 -12.97
N GLY A 4 -5.93 4.21 -12.70
CA GLY A 4 -5.44 3.85 -11.36
C GLY A 4 -5.44 5.08 -10.46
N VAL A 5 -6.11 5.00 -9.32
CA VAL A 5 -6.28 6.13 -8.40
C VAL A 5 -5.70 5.77 -7.03
N GLY A 6 -4.67 6.51 -6.61
CA GLY A 6 -4.16 6.43 -5.25
C GLY A 6 -5.14 7.08 -4.27
N VAL A 7 -5.56 6.31 -3.26
CA VAL A 7 -6.53 6.79 -2.25
C VAL A 7 -5.90 7.07 -0.89
N GLY A 8 -4.61 7.34 -0.88
CA GLY A 8 -3.91 7.67 0.36
C GLY A 8 -3.67 6.46 1.29
N PRO A 9 -3.08 6.67 2.47
CA PRO A 9 -2.66 5.61 3.37
C PRO A 9 -3.81 4.98 4.17
N GLY A 10 -4.97 5.62 4.24
CA GLY A 10 -6.14 5.14 4.98
C GLY A 10 -7.09 6.25 5.43
N ASP A 11 -6.57 7.42 5.76
CA ASP A 11 -7.37 8.60 6.09
C ASP A 11 -8.05 9.15 4.83
N PRO A 12 -9.40 9.26 4.80
CA PRO A 12 -10.11 9.83 3.66
C PRO A 12 -9.73 11.27 3.34
N GLU A 13 -9.29 12.07 4.30
CA GLU A 13 -8.87 13.46 4.08
C GLU A 13 -7.53 13.56 3.33
N LEU A 14 -6.77 12.47 3.26
CA LEU A 14 -5.51 12.40 2.52
C LEU A 14 -5.66 12.00 1.04
N LEU A 15 -6.89 12.02 0.50
CA LEU A 15 -7.08 11.92 -0.94
C LEU A 15 -6.71 13.25 -1.61
N THR A 16 -6.06 13.15 -2.76
CA THR A 16 -5.85 14.34 -3.59
C THR A 16 -7.19 14.83 -4.17
N VAL A 17 -7.35 16.14 -4.35
CA VAL A 17 -8.53 16.72 -5.00
C VAL A 17 -8.80 16.07 -6.37
N LYS A 18 -7.73 15.75 -7.12
CA LYS A 18 -7.83 15.05 -8.40
C LYS A 18 -8.36 13.62 -8.23
N ALA A 19 -7.94 12.90 -7.19
CA ALA A 19 -8.42 11.56 -6.91
C ALA A 19 -9.93 11.57 -6.62
N VAL A 20 -10.40 12.46 -5.75
CA VAL A 20 -11.83 12.62 -5.44
C VAL A 20 -12.64 12.91 -6.70
N ARG A 21 -12.18 13.85 -7.54
CA ARG A 21 -12.87 14.18 -8.79
C ARG A 21 -12.96 12.98 -9.73
N VAL A 22 -11.86 12.29 -9.98
CA VAL A 22 -11.81 11.13 -10.89
C VAL A 22 -12.67 9.98 -10.39
N LEU A 23 -12.67 9.71 -9.07
CA LEU A 23 -13.53 8.68 -8.48
C LEU A 23 -15.02 9.04 -8.62
N ARG A 24 -15.39 10.30 -8.42
CA ARG A 24 -16.78 10.77 -8.60
C ARG A 24 -17.27 10.72 -10.04
N GLU A 25 -16.37 10.94 -11.00
CA GLU A 25 -16.67 10.89 -12.44
C GLU A 25 -16.64 9.48 -13.03
N ALA A 26 -16.14 8.48 -12.31
CA ALA A 26 -16.06 7.11 -12.77
C ALA A 26 -17.45 6.45 -12.80
N ASP A 27 -17.75 5.72 -13.87
CA ASP A 27 -18.99 4.91 -13.99
C ASP A 27 -18.92 3.70 -13.04
N VAL A 28 -17.73 3.11 -12.91
CA VAL A 28 -17.42 1.99 -12.02
C VAL A 28 -16.08 2.24 -11.32
N VAL A 29 -16.04 1.98 -10.01
CA VAL A 29 -14.82 2.02 -9.21
C VAL A 29 -14.53 0.62 -8.70
N PHE A 30 -13.44 0.03 -9.15
CA PHE A 30 -12.94 -1.23 -8.64
C PHE A 30 -12.00 -1.01 -7.46
N VAL A 31 -12.12 -1.88 -6.46
CA VAL A 31 -11.25 -1.88 -5.27
C VAL A 31 -10.67 -3.28 -5.04
N PRO A 32 -9.36 -3.41 -4.74
CA PRO A 32 -8.78 -4.71 -4.44
C PRO A 32 -9.25 -5.20 -3.07
N VAL A 33 -9.64 -6.47 -3.01
CA VAL A 33 -9.95 -7.18 -1.77
C VAL A 33 -9.16 -8.49 -1.72
N MET A 34 -9.01 -9.05 -0.52
CA MET A 34 -8.44 -10.40 -0.41
C MET A 34 -9.42 -11.42 -1.00
N ALA A 35 -8.89 -12.35 -1.78
CA ALA A 35 -9.67 -13.48 -2.23
C ALA A 35 -10.04 -14.36 -1.04
N GLU A 36 -11.33 -14.62 -0.86
CA GLU A 36 -11.81 -15.54 0.18
C GLU A 36 -11.23 -16.95 -0.03
N HIS A 37 -10.81 -17.59 1.05
CA HIS A 37 -10.50 -19.00 1.05
C HIS A 37 -11.78 -19.77 1.40
N PRO A 38 -12.21 -20.74 0.58
CA PRO A 38 -13.27 -21.64 0.99
C PRO A 38 -12.83 -22.36 2.30
N GLY A 39 -13.50 -22.06 3.42
CA GLY A 39 -13.31 -22.75 4.69
C GLY A 39 -12.29 -22.17 5.68
N THR A 40 -11.75 -20.99 5.48
CA THR A 40 -10.91 -20.32 6.49
C THR A 40 -11.71 -19.26 7.22
N PRO A 41 -11.96 -19.39 8.55
CA PRO A 41 -12.48 -18.28 9.34
C PRO A 41 -11.48 -17.13 9.32
N ALA A 42 -11.97 -15.90 9.32
CA ALA A 42 -11.15 -14.69 9.41
C ALA A 42 -10.22 -14.80 10.64
N GLY A 43 -8.91 -14.86 10.39
CA GLY A 43 -7.91 -15.02 11.45
C GLY A 43 -7.80 -13.76 12.31
N PRO A 44 -7.38 -13.88 13.59
CA PRO A 44 -7.22 -12.76 14.52
C PRO A 44 -6.09 -11.79 14.13
N ASP A 45 -5.32 -12.10 13.11
CA ASP A 45 -4.11 -11.38 12.68
C ASP A 45 -4.37 -10.26 11.65
N GLY A 46 -5.63 -9.82 11.48
CA GLY A 46 -5.95 -8.58 10.75
C GLY A 46 -5.70 -8.63 9.24
N THR A 47 -5.47 -9.80 8.67
CA THR A 47 -5.32 -9.96 7.21
C THR A 47 -6.66 -9.93 6.46
N GLY A 48 -7.79 -9.81 7.18
CA GLY A 48 -9.12 -9.76 6.60
C GLY A 48 -10.10 -8.78 7.25
N THR A 49 -10.10 -8.66 8.59
CA THR A 49 -11.08 -7.84 9.30
C THR A 49 -10.43 -7.09 10.45
N GLY A 50 -9.83 -5.94 10.19
CA GLY A 50 -9.55 -4.98 11.26
C GLY A 50 -10.86 -4.40 11.81
N PRO A 51 -10.93 -3.96 13.09
CA PRO A 51 -12.10 -3.28 13.64
C PRO A 51 -12.41 -2.05 12.78
N GLY A 52 -13.57 -2.06 12.13
CA GLY A 52 -14.02 -0.99 11.21
C GLY A 52 -14.38 -1.43 9.80
N VAL A 53 -14.04 -2.67 9.38
CA VAL A 53 -14.48 -3.23 8.09
C VAL A 53 -15.47 -4.35 8.37
N ALA A 54 -16.69 -4.01 8.75
CA ALA A 54 -17.80 -4.94 8.69
C ALA A 54 -17.97 -5.40 7.24
N ASP A 55 -18.13 -6.70 7.02
CA ASP A 55 -18.52 -7.24 5.71
C ASP A 55 -17.39 -7.46 4.66
N GLY A 56 -16.17 -7.86 5.06
CA GLY A 56 -15.12 -8.32 4.11
C GLY A 56 -14.58 -7.26 3.15
N GLY A 57 -14.89 -5.98 3.37
CA GLY A 57 -14.44 -4.86 2.53
C GLY A 57 -12.94 -4.56 2.72
N GLY A 58 -12.26 -4.19 1.63
CA GLY A 58 -10.87 -3.76 1.66
C GLY A 58 -10.72 -2.31 2.16
N ARG A 59 -9.51 -1.96 2.61
CA ARG A 59 -9.20 -0.60 3.11
C ARG A 59 -9.42 0.48 2.07
N ALA A 60 -9.04 0.23 0.82
CA ALA A 60 -9.31 1.15 -0.28
C ALA A 60 -10.82 1.37 -0.47
N GLU A 61 -11.65 0.34 -0.24
CA GLU A 61 -13.11 0.46 -0.30
C GLU A 61 -13.64 1.39 0.77
N ALA A 62 -13.19 1.26 2.02
CA ALA A 62 -13.62 2.13 3.11
C ALA A 62 -13.37 3.60 2.78
N THR A 63 -12.16 3.92 2.30
CA THR A 63 -11.78 5.28 1.90
C THR A 63 -12.64 5.79 0.72
N VAL A 64 -12.83 4.95 -0.32
CA VAL A 64 -13.62 5.31 -1.52
C VAL A 64 -15.08 5.60 -1.18
N ARG A 65 -15.68 4.82 -0.26
CA ARG A 65 -17.09 4.99 0.15
C ARG A 65 -17.38 6.34 0.81
N SER A 66 -16.37 7.05 1.29
CA SER A 66 -16.54 8.44 1.78
C SER A 66 -16.85 9.44 0.65
N TYR A 67 -16.59 9.09 -0.61
CA TYR A 67 -16.69 10.00 -1.74
C TYR A 67 -17.57 9.49 -2.89
N VAL A 68 -17.87 8.19 -2.94
CA VAL A 68 -18.54 7.52 -4.06
C VAL A 68 -19.70 6.67 -3.55
N ASP A 69 -20.84 6.71 -4.25
CA ASP A 69 -21.97 5.83 -3.97
C ASP A 69 -21.52 4.35 -4.06
N GLY A 70 -21.80 3.59 -3.01
CA GLY A 70 -21.41 2.19 -2.91
C GLY A 70 -21.89 1.30 -4.05
N ARG A 71 -23.00 1.66 -4.75
CA ARG A 71 -23.50 0.94 -5.92
C ARG A 71 -22.54 0.97 -7.12
N ARG A 72 -21.66 1.96 -7.19
CA ARG A 72 -20.60 2.06 -8.21
C ARG A 72 -19.31 1.35 -7.82
N VAL A 73 -19.18 0.94 -6.56
CA VAL A 73 -17.98 0.27 -6.04
C VAL A 73 -18.12 -1.23 -6.26
N ARG A 74 -17.13 -1.84 -6.93
CA ARG A 74 -17.04 -3.27 -7.17
C ARG A 74 -15.74 -3.84 -6.63
N ARG A 75 -15.83 -4.94 -5.92
CA ARG A 75 -14.69 -5.65 -5.34
C ARG A 75 -14.00 -6.50 -6.39
N LEU A 76 -12.66 -6.43 -6.45
CA LEU A 76 -11.83 -7.33 -7.24
C LEU A 76 -11.00 -8.20 -6.30
N PRO A 77 -11.26 -9.50 -6.21
CA PRO A 77 -10.47 -10.42 -5.42
C PRO A 77 -9.05 -10.58 -5.98
N PHE A 78 -8.04 -10.36 -5.13
CA PHE A 78 -6.65 -10.62 -5.42
C PHE A 78 -6.08 -11.62 -4.40
N ALA A 79 -5.18 -12.51 -4.85
CA ALA A 79 -4.46 -13.42 -3.97
C ALA A 79 -3.33 -12.68 -3.22
N LEU A 80 -3.70 -11.70 -2.37
CA LEU A 80 -2.76 -10.84 -1.66
C LEU A 80 -2.00 -11.59 -0.55
N ASP A 81 -2.59 -12.66 -0.03
CA ASP A 81 -2.06 -13.54 1.00
C ASP A 81 -1.11 -14.63 0.47
N ASP A 82 -1.08 -14.84 -0.84
CA ASP A 82 -0.20 -15.82 -1.48
C ASP A 82 1.28 -15.44 -1.32
N ARG A 83 2.09 -16.38 -0.83
CA ARG A 83 3.50 -16.15 -0.46
C ARG A 83 4.49 -16.59 -1.53
N GLY A 84 4.03 -17.32 -2.53
CA GLY A 84 4.86 -18.05 -3.48
C GLY A 84 5.33 -17.25 -4.71
N GLY A 85 5.42 -15.92 -4.66
CA GLY A 85 5.78 -15.13 -5.85
C GLY A 85 4.67 -15.14 -6.90
N VAL A 86 4.96 -15.46 -8.16
CA VAL A 86 3.98 -15.53 -9.26
C VAL A 86 3.39 -16.94 -9.35
N THR A 87 2.44 -17.27 -8.49
CA THR A 87 1.75 -18.55 -8.47
C THR A 87 0.65 -18.66 -9.52
N ALA A 88 0.15 -19.88 -9.77
CA ALA A 88 -1.03 -20.11 -10.61
C ALA A 88 -2.28 -19.38 -10.05
N ARG A 89 -2.46 -19.38 -8.71
CA ARG A 89 -3.56 -18.69 -8.02
C ARG A 89 -3.48 -17.17 -8.26
N ARG A 90 -2.29 -16.57 -8.16
CA ARG A 90 -2.12 -15.15 -8.47
C ARG A 90 -2.43 -14.82 -9.91
N ARG A 91 -1.92 -15.61 -10.85
CA ARG A 91 -2.21 -15.41 -12.28
C ARG A 91 -3.71 -15.48 -12.56
N ALA A 92 -4.38 -16.51 -12.04
CA ALA A 92 -5.82 -16.65 -12.20
C ALA A 92 -6.62 -15.46 -11.63
N ALA A 93 -6.21 -14.94 -10.46
CA ALA A 93 -6.83 -13.74 -9.88
C ALA A 93 -6.58 -12.48 -10.73
N TRP A 94 -5.38 -12.29 -11.26
CA TRP A 94 -5.10 -11.16 -12.17
C TRP A 94 -5.90 -11.24 -13.47
N ASP A 95 -6.03 -12.43 -14.04
CA ASP A 95 -6.81 -12.66 -15.26
C ASP A 95 -8.30 -12.44 -15.02
N ALA A 96 -8.83 -12.89 -13.87
CA ALA A 96 -10.22 -12.66 -13.49
C ALA A 96 -10.49 -11.15 -13.26
N ALA A 97 -9.58 -10.46 -12.59
CA ALA A 97 -9.68 -9.01 -12.39
C ALA A 97 -9.64 -8.23 -13.72
N ALA A 98 -8.77 -8.64 -14.65
CA ALA A 98 -8.69 -8.03 -15.98
C ALA A 98 -9.99 -8.24 -16.77
N ARG A 99 -10.55 -9.45 -16.74
CA ARG A 99 -11.87 -9.75 -17.36
C ARG A 99 -12.97 -8.89 -16.75
N ALA A 100 -13.07 -8.80 -15.42
CA ALA A 100 -14.10 -7.99 -14.78
C ALA A 100 -14.04 -6.50 -15.18
N VAL A 101 -12.85 -5.96 -15.40
CA VAL A 101 -12.67 -4.60 -15.90
C VAL A 101 -13.08 -4.49 -17.37
N THR A 102 -12.73 -5.47 -18.22
CA THR A 102 -13.14 -5.45 -19.64
C THR A 102 -14.64 -5.63 -19.79
N ASP A 103 -15.26 -6.49 -19.00
CA ASP A 103 -16.72 -6.69 -18.97
C ASP A 103 -17.46 -5.39 -18.60
N ALA A 104 -16.90 -4.57 -17.69
CA ALA A 104 -17.48 -3.27 -17.37
C ALA A 104 -17.45 -2.31 -18.58
N PHE A 105 -16.38 -2.32 -19.38
CA PHE A 105 -16.31 -1.54 -20.62
C PHE A 105 -17.32 -2.07 -21.66
N ASP A 106 -17.46 -3.39 -21.79
CA ASP A 106 -18.38 -4.02 -22.74
C ASP A 106 -19.84 -3.76 -22.35
N ALA A 107 -20.10 -3.59 -21.05
CA ALA A 107 -21.38 -3.13 -20.51
C ALA A 107 -21.63 -1.61 -20.66
N GLY A 108 -20.74 -0.88 -21.35
CA GLY A 108 -20.91 0.53 -21.69
C GLY A 108 -20.23 1.53 -20.75
N ALA A 109 -19.47 1.10 -19.76
CA ALA A 109 -18.70 2.03 -18.93
C ALA A 109 -17.65 2.76 -19.76
N GLY A 110 -17.69 4.08 -19.80
CA GLY A 110 -16.68 4.93 -20.48
C GLY A 110 -15.47 5.22 -19.61
N ARG A 111 -15.68 5.37 -18.29
CA ARG A 111 -14.66 5.72 -17.28
C ARG A 111 -14.66 4.68 -16.16
N VAL A 112 -13.61 3.90 -16.09
CA VAL A 112 -13.40 2.89 -15.06
C VAL A 112 -12.23 3.32 -14.18
N ALA A 113 -12.42 3.36 -12.87
CA ALA A 113 -11.35 3.63 -11.90
C ALA A 113 -10.97 2.34 -11.15
N PHE A 114 -9.68 2.20 -10.84
CA PHE A 114 -9.19 1.21 -9.90
C PHE A 114 -8.54 1.96 -8.71
N ALA A 115 -9.16 1.91 -7.55
CA ALA A 115 -8.70 2.59 -6.36
C ALA A 115 -7.76 1.68 -5.55
N THR A 116 -6.60 2.19 -5.20
CA THR A 116 -5.59 1.44 -4.42
C THR A 116 -5.05 2.28 -3.27
N ILE A 117 -4.80 1.65 -2.13
CA ILE A 117 -4.14 2.28 -0.98
C ILE A 117 -2.77 2.83 -1.41
N GLY A 118 -2.41 4.00 -0.89
CA GLY A 118 -1.20 4.72 -1.25
C GLY A 118 -1.25 5.22 -2.68
N ASP A 119 -0.31 4.78 -3.51
CA ASP A 119 -0.10 5.21 -4.89
C ASP A 119 -0.18 4.02 -5.85
N PRO A 120 -0.81 4.15 -7.04
CA PRO A 120 -0.96 3.06 -8.00
C PRO A 120 0.36 2.56 -8.60
N ASN A 121 1.44 3.33 -8.48
CA ASN A 121 2.76 3.00 -9.03
C ASN A 121 3.77 2.54 -7.95
N VAL A 122 3.33 2.49 -6.65
CA VAL A 122 4.19 2.09 -5.53
C VAL A 122 3.64 0.81 -4.88
N TYR A 123 4.25 -0.33 -5.19
CA TYR A 123 3.87 -1.67 -4.67
C TYR A 123 2.38 -2.02 -4.77
N SER A 124 1.70 -1.48 -5.77
CA SER A 124 0.28 -1.71 -6.05
C SER A 124 0.06 -2.90 -6.98
N THR A 125 -1.13 -3.48 -6.92
CA THR A 125 -1.60 -4.51 -7.87
C THR A 125 -2.05 -3.93 -9.22
N PHE A 126 -2.12 -2.60 -9.34
CA PHE A 126 -2.60 -1.92 -10.56
C PHE A 126 -1.76 -2.26 -11.79
N GLY A 127 -0.43 -2.40 -11.64
CA GLY A 127 0.45 -2.78 -12.75
C GLY A 127 0.09 -4.14 -13.34
N TYR A 128 -0.22 -5.13 -12.51
CA TYR A 128 -0.64 -6.46 -12.97
C TYR A 128 -2.01 -6.41 -13.65
N LEU A 129 -2.95 -5.64 -13.08
CA LEU A 129 -4.27 -5.43 -13.67
C LEU A 129 -4.17 -4.80 -15.06
N THR A 130 -3.38 -3.73 -15.22
CA THR A 130 -3.25 -3.04 -16.51
C THR A 130 -2.60 -3.90 -17.58
N HIS A 131 -1.65 -4.76 -17.20
CA HIS A 131 -1.07 -5.72 -18.13
C HIS A 131 -2.14 -6.66 -18.70
N GLY A 132 -2.97 -7.25 -17.85
CA GLY A 132 -4.06 -8.14 -18.28
C GLY A 132 -5.13 -7.42 -19.09
N VAL A 133 -5.54 -6.22 -18.66
CA VAL A 133 -6.54 -5.41 -19.40
C VAL A 133 -6.04 -5.03 -20.79
N ARG A 134 -4.77 -4.62 -20.94
CA ARG A 134 -4.19 -4.31 -22.26
C ARG A 134 -4.08 -5.52 -23.17
N ALA A 135 -3.83 -6.71 -22.62
CA ALA A 135 -3.83 -7.95 -23.40
C ALA A 135 -5.21 -8.27 -23.98
N LEU A 136 -6.28 -8.01 -23.22
CA LEU A 136 -7.68 -8.25 -23.65
C LEU A 136 -8.24 -7.10 -24.50
N ARG A 137 -7.81 -5.86 -24.23
CA ARG A 137 -8.32 -4.63 -24.86
C ARG A 137 -7.16 -3.67 -25.18
N PRO A 138 -6.38 -3.92 -26.25
CA PRO A 138 -5.17 -3.15 -26.58
C PRO A 138 -5.39 -1.64 -26.72
N ALA A 139 -6.55 -1.22 -27.19
CA ALA A 139 -6.90 0.19 -27.40
C ALA A 139 -7.32 0.93 -26.11
N VAL A 140 -7.34 0.25 -24.94
CA VAL A 140 -7.72 0.91 -23.69
C VAL A 140 -6.66 1.96 -23.32
N ARG A 141 -7.12 3.19 -23.10
CA ARG A 141 -6.27 4.21 -22.49
C ARG A 141 -6.17 3.96 -20.99
N VAL A 142 -4.93 3.98 -20.47
CA VAL A 142 -4.61 3.80 -19.05
C VAL A 142 -3.90 5.04 -18.54
N ASP A 143 -4.46 5.64 -17.49
CA ASP A 143 -3.89 6.79 -16.79
C ASP A 143 -3.70 6.45 -15.29
N THR A 144 -2.94 7.28 -14.57
CA THR A 144 -2.80 7.20 -13.11
C THR A 144 -3.02 8.56 -12.45
N VAL A 145 -3.57 8.52 -11.24
CA VAL A 145 -3.64 9.66 -10.32
C VAL A 145 -2.83 9.30 -9.10
N PRO A 146 -1.76 10.04 -8.80
CA PRO A 146 -0.90 9.75 -7.65
C PRO A 146 -1.65 9.88 -6.34
N GLY A 147 -1.21 9.14 -5.33
CA GLY A 147 -1.73 9.19 -3.97
C GLY A 147 -0.62 9.41 -2.95
N ILE A 148 -0.99 9.91 -1.78
CA ILE A 148 -0.09 10.01 -0.63
C ILE A 148 0.24 8.59 -0.17
N THR A 149 1.53 8.30 -0.06
CA THR A 149 2.00 6.98 0.39
C THR A 149 2.12 6.92 1.91
N ALA A 150 2.14 5.71 2.47
CA ALA A 150 2.28 5.50 3.90
C ALA A 150 3.58 6.11 4.48
N MET A 151 4.67 6.18 3.72
CA MET A 151 5.91 6.81 4.19
C MET A 151 5.76 8.32 4.38
N GLN A 152 5.02 8.99 3.49
CA GLN A 152 4.79 10.42 3.59
C GLN A 152 3.88 10.76 4.77
N ASP A 153 2.82 9.97 4.98
CA ASP A 153 1.93 10.13 6.12
C ASP A 153 2.66 9.86 7.45
N LEU A 154 3.42 8.75 7.53
CA LEU A 154 4.22 8.44 8.71
C LEU A 154 5.23 9.56 9.01
N ALA A 155 5.92 10.08 8.00
CA ALA A 155 6.88 11.15 8.15
C ALA A 155 6.22 12.43 8.68
N ALA A 156 5.08 12.83 8.12
CA ALA A 156 4.32 14.00 8.56
C ALA A 156 3.85 13.87 10.02
N ARG A 157 3.36 12.70 10.40
CA ARG A 157 2.77 12.46 11.73
C ARG A 157 3.81 12.21 12.82
N SER A 158 4.97 11.69 12.46
CA SER A 158 6.09 11.52 13.39
C SER A 158 7.01 12.76 13.46
N GLY A 159 6.78 13.78 12.63
CA GLY A 159 7.67 14.93 12.52
C GLY A 159 9.04 14.58 11.91
N THR A 160 9.13 13.47 11.18
CA THR A 160 10.40 12.99 10.62
C THR A 160 10.62 13.53 9.22
N VAL A 161 11.75 14.17 8.98
CA VAL A 161 12.16 14.61 7.63
C VAL A 161 12.67 13.40 6.85
N LEU A 162 12.05 13.10 5.71
CA LEU A 162 12.45 11.97 4.86
C LEU A 162 13.83 12.17 4.23
N CYS A 163 14.05 13.32 3.63
CA CYS A 163 15.34 13.67 3.04
C CYS A 163 15.52 15.17 2.92
N GLU A 164 16.75 15.65 2.98
CA GLU A 164 17.13 17.02 2.69
C GLU A 164 18.35 17.08 1.78
N GLY A 165 18.46 18.15 0.97
CA GLY A 165 19.61 18.37 0.11
C GLY A 165 19.96 17.17 -0.77
N ARG A 166 21.12 16.56 -0.52
CA ARG A 166 21.66 15.42 -1.30
C ARG A 166 21.42 14.04 -0.66
N GLU A 167 20.59 13.97 0.37
CA GLU A 167 20.31 12.69 1.03
C GLU A 167 19.52 11.76 0.12
N PRO A 168 19.96 10.51 -0.06
CA PRO A 168 19.17 9.52 -0.77
C PRO A 168 18.00 9.02 0.10
N LEU A 169 16.90 8.66 -0.57
CA LEU A 169 15.76 7.97 0.03
C LEU A 169 15.64 6.57 -0.58
N THR A 170 15.81 5.56 0.24
CA THR A 170 15.70 4.16 -0.18
C THR A 170 14.38 3.58 0.30
N LEU A 171 13.51 3.21 -0.64
CA LEU A 171 12.27 2.50 -0.37
C LEU A 171 12.40 1.03 -0.80
N LEU A 172 12.16 0.11 0.12
CA LEU A 172 12.26 -1.32 -0.15
C LEU A 172 11.15 -2.14 0.52
N PRO A 173 10.75 -3.28 -0.05
CA PRO A 173 9.91 -4.21 0.65
C PRO A 173 10.78 -5.07 1.56
N ALA A 174 10.44 -5.23 2.82
CA ALA A 174 11.19 -6.09 3.75
C ALA A 174 11.22 -7.57 3.31
N THR A 175 10.30 -7.96 2.43
CA THR A 175 10.30 -9.28 1.79
C THR A 175 11.46 -9.51 0.83
N ALA A 176 12.23 -8.46 0.49
CA ALA A 176 13.42 -8.57 -0.35
C ALA A 176 14.64 -9.18 0.39
N GLY A 177 14.53 -9.34 1.69
CA GLY A 177 15.54 -10.02 2.51
C GLY A 177 16.31 -9.09 3.45
N PRO A 178 16.90 -9.65 4.53
CA PRO A 178 17.64 -8.88 5.52
C PRO A 178 18.93 -8.29 4.95
N GLU A 179 19.56 -8.92 3.97
CA GLU A 179 20.80 -8.44 3.37
C GLU A 179 20.60 -7.11 2.63
N LEU A 180 19.48 -6.99 1.87
CA LEU A 180 19.18 -5.75 1.17
C LEU A 180 18.83 -4.63 2.16
N PHE A 181 18.12 -4.95 3.24
CA PHE A 181 17.81 -4.00 4.30
C PHE A 181 19.10 -3.54 5.02
N ALA A 182 19.98 -4.48 5.34
CA ALA A 182 21.28 -4.18 5.97
C ALA A 182 22.15 -3.26 5.10
N ALA A 183 22.23 -3.55 3.80
CA ALA A 183 22.96 -2.73 2.84
C ALA A 183 22.38 -1.30 2.74
N ALA A 184 21.05 -1.18 2.73
CA ALA A 184 20.38 0.11 2.70
C ALA A 184 20.67 0.93 3.98
N LEU A 185 20.61 0.29 5.16
CA LEU A 185 20.91 0.94 6.45
C LEU A 185 22.36 1.40 6.59
N ALA A 186 23.31 0.72 5.97
CA ALA A 186 24.71 1.11 5.94
C ALA A 186 24.96 2.39 5.10
N GLY A 187 24.01 2.76 4.25
CA GLY A 187 24.08 3.96 3.42
C GLY A 187 23.78 5.26 4.19
N PRO A 188 24.06 6.41 3.55
CA PRO A 188 23.97 7.72 4.23
C PRO A 188 22.54 8.27 4.32
N GLY A 189 21.57 7.64 3.70
CA GLY A 189 20.22 8.16 3.51
C GLY A 189 19.17 7.61 4.47
N THR A 190 17.95 8.03 4.22
CA THR A 190 16.76 7.49 4.88
C THR A 190 16.37 6.16 4.25
N VAL A 191 16.00 5.20 5.09
CA VAL A 191 15.49 3.89 4.67
C VAL A 191 14.03 3.74 5.08
N VAL A 192 13.17 3.37 4.13
CA VAL A 192 11.78 3.04 4.38
C VAL A 192 11.54 1.58 4.01
N ALA A 193 11.02 0.80 4.93
CA ALA A 193 10.66 -0.59 4.68
C ALA A 193 9.14 -0.78 4.76
N TYR A 194 8.57 -1.32 3.66
CA TYR A 194 7.19 -1.76 3.57
C TYR A 194 7.09 -3.29 3.68
N LYS A 195 5.91 -3.80 4.03
CA LYS A 195 5.63 -5.24 4.08
C LYS A 195 6.52 -6.01 5.07
N GLY A 196 6.99 -5.32 6.13
CA GLY A 196 7.99 -5.83 7.08
C GLY A 196 7.44 -6.67 8.22
N TRP A 197 6.12 -6.72 8.40
CA TRP A 197 5.49 -7.29 9.58
C TRP A 197 5.89 -8.74 9.92
N ARG A 198 6.11 -9.61 8.93
CA ARG A 198 6.56 -11.00 9.14
C ARG A 198 8.06 -11.15 9.38
N ARG A 199 8.84 -10.13 9.06
CA ARG A 199 10.30 -10.05 9.27
C ARG A 199 10.66 -9.03 10.33
N HIS A 200 9.67 -8.60 11.13
CA HIS A 200 9.90 -7.59 12.16
C HIS A 200 11.06 -7.94 13.08
N PRO A 201 11.17 -9.16 13.63
CA PRO A 201 12.31 -9.53 14.47
C PRO A 201 13.66 -9.41 13.76
N GLU A 202 13.74 -9.81 12.47
CA GLU A 202 14.95 -9.70 11.67
C GLU A 202 15.33 -8.24 11.41
N LEU A 203 14.35 -7.37 11.09
CA LEU A 203 14.58 -5.95 10.90
C LEU A 203 15.04 -5.26 12.18
N VAL A 204 14.43 -5.59 13.31
CA VAL A 204 14.81 -5.06 14.63
C VAL A 204 16.21 -5.51 15.02
N ALA A 205 16.56 -6.79 14.81
CA ALA A 205 17.90 -7.29 15.07
C ALA A 205 18.95 -6.53 14.23
N GLU A 206 18.65 -6.24 12.97
CA GLU A 206 19.53 -5.48 12.10
C GLU A 206 19.65 -4.02 12.51
N LEU A 207 18.56 -3.37 12.91
CA LEU A 207 18.57 -2.02 13.47
C LEU A 207 19.43 -1.93 14.73
N ARG A 208 19.35 -2.93 15.63
CA ARG A 208 20.21 -3.03 16.82
C ARG A 208 21.68 -3.19 16.45
N ARG A 209 21.99 -4.09 15.52
CA ARG A 209 23.35 -4.37 15.06
C ARG A 209 24.03 -3.12 14.50
N GLN A 210 23.28 -2.27 13.79
CA GLN A 210 23.81 -1.02 13.21
C GLN A 210 23.63 0.21 14.12
N GLY A 211 23.12 0.05 15.35
CA GLY A 211 22.87 1.15 16.28
C GLY A 211 21.83 2.15 15.77
N ARG A 212 20.83 1.68 15.00
CA ARG A 212 19.78 2.50 14.37
C ARG A 212 18.39 2.31 14.99
N LEU A 213 18.26 1.43 16.00
CA LEU A 213 16.96 1.13 16.60
C LEU A 213 16.30 2.37 17.22
N GLY A 214 17.08 3.20 17.94
CA GLY A 214 16.59 4.42 18.56
C GLY A 214 16.16 5.52 17.57
N ASP A 215 16.62 5.43 16.32
CA ASP A 215 16.25 6.37 15.24
C ASP A 215 14.97 5.93 14.51
N ALA A 216 14.58 4.66 14.65
CA ALA A 216 13.55 4.04 13.84
C ALA A 216 12.15 4.36 14.34
N VAL A 217 11.25 4.73 13.43
CA VAL A 217 9.83 4.97 13.68
C VAL A 217 9.00 3.93 12.95
N LEU A 218 8.09 3.30 13.68
CA LEU A 218 7.15 2.31 13.14
C LEU A 218 5.74 2.87 13.16
N GLY A 219 5.12 2.94 11.98
CA GLY A 219 3.69 3.22 11.81
C GLY A 219 2.92 1.94 11.57
N ARG A 220 1.88 1.70 12.38
CA ARG A 220 1.00 0.53 12.31
C ARG A 220 -0.41 0.98 12.04
N GLY A 221 -1.02 0.50 10.96
CA GLY A 221 -2.42 0.76 10.65
C GLY A 221 -2.73 2.24 10.41
N LEU A 222 -1.84 2.97 9.75
CA LEU A 222 -1.99 4.40 9.47
C LEU A 222 -3.38 4.72 8.87
N GLY A 223 -4.04 5.75 9.42
CA GLY A 223 -5.37 6.19 9.02
C GLY A 223 -6.52 5.25 9.45
N LEU A 224 -6.27 4.29 10.36
CA LEU A 224 -7.26 3.32 10.80
C LEU A 224 -7.52 3.43 12.32
N PRO A 225 -8.71 2.97 12.79
CA PRO A 225 -8.92 2.78 14.22
C PRO A 225 -7.86 1.86 14.82
N GLY A 226 -7.26 2.26 15.92
CA GLY A 226 -6.18 1.51 16.58
C GLY A 226 -4.78 1.74 15.99
N GLU A 227 -4.64 2.74 15.18
CA GLU A 227 -3.34 3.20 14.69
C GLU A 227 -2.34 3.44 15.81
N ARG A 228 -1.08 3.08 15.55
CA ARG A 228 0.04 3.38 16.44
C ARG A 228 1.22 3.92 15.64
N ILE A 229 1.81 5.01 16.12
CA ILE A 229 3.05 5.60 15.62
C ILE A 229 3.99 5.74 16.81
N GLY A 230 5.20 5.19 16.71
CA GLY A 230 6.17 5.23 17.78
C GLY A 230 7.49 4.57 17.41
N PRO A 231 8.40 4.43 18.37
CA PRO A 231 9.65 3.70 18.18
C PRO A 231 9.40 2.28 17.66
N ALA A 232 10.36 1.72 16.93
CA ALA A 232 10.34 0.32 16.54
C ALA A 232 10.71 -0.54 17.75
N ASP A 233 9.71 -0.87 18.58
CA ASP A 233 9.93 -1.69 19.78
C ASP A 233 9.86 -3.18 19.41
N PRO A 234 10.90 -3.97 19.76
CA PRO A 234 10.88 -5.41 19.53
C PRO A 234 9.84 -6.17 20.33
N ASP A 235 9.42 -5.62 21.48
CA ASP A 235 8.50 -6.28 22.42
C ASP A 235 7.03 -6.01 22.07
N ASP A 236 6.76 -5.18 21.08
CA ASP A 236 5.43 -4.80 20.63
C ASP A 236 4.69 -5.89 19.82
N GLY A 237 5.24 -7.08 19.68
CA GLY A 237 4.69 -8.16 18.87
C GLY A 237 4.78 -7.92 17.36
N ASP A 238 4.19 -8.81 16.56
CA ASP A 238 4.20 -8.68 15.10
C ASP A 238 3.28 -7.54 14.65
N PRO A 239 3.82 -6.56 13.91
CA PRO A 239 3.00 -5.46 13.41
C PRO A 239 2.06 -5.94 12.29
N PRO A 240 0.88 -5.32 12.09
CA PRO A 240 -0.07 -5.71 11.06
C PRO A 240 0.50 -5.53 9.63
N TYR A 241 -0.12 -6.20 8.66
CA TYR A 241 0.33 -6.23 7.25
C TYR A 241 0.66 -4.85 6.66
N LEU A 242 -0.15 -3.83 6.94
CA LEU A 242 0.09 -2.47 6.49
C LEU A 242 0.84 -1.66 7.56
N SER A 243 2.06 -2.08 7.84
CA SER A 243 2.99 -1.33 8.66
C SER A 243 4.13 -0.77 7.83
N THR A 244 4.62 0.39 8.25
CA THR A 244 5.71 1.13 7.61
C THR A 244 6.80 1.40 8.64
N LEU A 245 8.01 0.96 8.36
CA LEU A 245 9.19 1.29 9.15
C LEU A 245 9.96 2.41 8.44
N LEU A 246 10.29 3.45 9.20
CA LEU A 246 11.05 4.61 8.74
C LEU A 246 12.31 4.77 9.59
N VAL A 247 13.46 4.76 8.95
CA VAL A 247 14.78 4.98 9.59
C VAL A 247 15.41 6.21 8.91
N PRO A 248 15.31 7.41 9.52
CA PRO A 248 15.78 8.65 8.92
C PRO A 248 17.30 8.67 8.76
N ALA A 249 17.80 9.44 7.82
CA ALA A 249 19.23 9.76 7.75
C ALA A 249 19.70 10.39 9.05
N ARG A 250 20.94 10.10 9.48
CA ARG A 250 21.55 10.79 10.61
C ARG A 250 21.99 12.20 10.19
N ARG A 251 21.60 13.18 10.98
CA ARG A 251 21.92 14.60 10.78
C ARG A 251 22.55 15.17 12.04
N ASP A 252 23.82 15.47 11.96
CA ASP A 252 24.58 16.01 13.10
C ASP A 252 24.50 17.55 13.15
N THR A 253 24.19 18.18 12.01
CA THR A 253 24.14 19.64 11.89
C THR A 253 23.01 20.08 10.96
N ARG A 254 22.46 21.28 11.22
CA ARG A 254 21.47 21.90 10.34
C ARG A 254 22.09 22.23 8.98
N GLY A 255 21.49 21.71 7.91
CA GLY A 255 21.94 21.97 6.54
C GLY A 255 23.24 21.26 6.14
N GLY A 256 23.75 20.30 6.91
CA GLY A 256 25.00 19.60 6.65
C GLY A 256 25.01 18.71 5.41
N LYS A 257 23.84 18.54 4.75
CA LYS A 257 23.68 17.73 3.52
C LYS A 257 23.32 18.56 2.28
N LEU A 258 23.38 19.88 2.38
CA LEU A 258 23.14 20.79 1.25
C LEU A 258 24.26 20.78 0.22
#